data_7fd8e6d38e14bee5837887f878a90f58
#
_entry.id   7fd8e6d38e14bee5837887f878a90f58
#
_cell.length_a   1.000
_cell.length_b   1.000
_cell.length_c   1.000
_cell.angle_alpha   90.00
_cell.angle_beta   90.00
_cell.angle_gamma   90.00
#
_symmetry.space_group_name_H-M   'P 1'
#
loop_
_entity.id
_entity.type
_entity.pdbx_description
1 polymer ?
#
loop_
_entity_poly.entity_id
_entity_poly.type
_entity_poly.pdbx_seq_one_letter_code
_entity_poly.pdbx_strand_id
1 'polypeptide(L)'
;LTFDDGPYPPYTDELLKILEQRQVKATFFMVAENAEKHPELVAKIAAQGHEIALHALKHRDFLKLSLAEQQKDIAAGKRILEKLSGQKITLMRPPHGFRDWAVIDTLQKNGLTAVNWSVIPRDWTNPGVSVIVDRIMEQLHPGAIILLHDGDSPKYVASREETIQAVSVIIDKLCAEGYNFVTVNELMQK
;
A
#
# COMPACT_ATOMS: atom_id res chain seq x y z
N LEU A 1 0.35 5.42 7.39
CA LEU A 1 1.21 5.20 6.23
C LEU A 1 0.67 4.06 5.40
N THR A 2 0.67 4.20 4.06
CA THR A 2 0.31 3.13 3.13
C THR A 2 1.36 3.00 2.03
N PHE A 3 1.63 1.76 1.60
CA PHE A 3 2.62 1.43 0.58
C PHE A 3 1.99 0.57 -0.51
N ASP A 4 2.17 0.96 -1.76
CA ASP A 4 1.62 0.30 -2.93
C ASP A 4 2.70 -0.47 -3.72
N ASP A 5 2.27 -1.43 -4.54
CA ASP A 5 3.04 -2.20 -5.53
C ASP A 5 3.94 -3.31 -4.98
N GLY A 6 4.27 -3.31 -3.71
CA GLY A 6 5.10 -4.35 -3.10
C GLY A 6 4.45 -5.76 -3.09
N PRO A 7 5.13 -6.72 -2.46
CA PRO A 7 6.47 -6.60 -1.90
C PRO A 7 7.56 -6.62 -2.98
N TYR A 8 8.64 -5.88 -2.76
CA TYR A 8 9.74 -5.78 -3.71
C TYR A 8 11.10 -5.63 -3.00
N PRO A 9 11.97 -6.66 -2.99
CA PRO A 9 13.28 -6.55 -2.38
C PRO A 9 14.21 -5.68 -3.23
N PRO A 10 15.17 -4.91 -2.65
CA PRO A 10 15.44 -4.86 -1.20
C PRO A 10 14.54 -3.87 -0.44
N TYR A 11 13.72 -3.08 -1.14
CA TYR A 11 13.02 -1.92 -0.58
C TYR A 11 12.03 -2.27 0.52
N THR A 12 11.22 -3.32 0.30
CA THR A 12 10.28 -3.77 1.35
C THR A 12 11.01 -4.25 2.60
N ASP A 13 12.16 -4.94 2.46
CA ASP A 13 12.97 -5.36 3.62
C ASP A 13 13.55 -4.18 4.41
N GLU A 14 14.04 -3.17 3.71
CA GLU A 14 14.59 -1.96 4.33
C GLU A 14 13.48 -1.16 5.02
N LEU A 15 12.33 -1.02 4.38
CA LEU A 15 11.15 -0.39 4.94
C LEU A 15 10.71 -1.08 6.24
N LEU A 16 10.63 -2.40 6.25
CA LEU A 16 10.23 -3.17 7.44
C LEU A 16 11.18 -2.95 8.62
N LYS A 17 12.49 -2.83 8.37
CA LYS A 17 13.47 -2.49 9.44
C LYS A 17 13.21 -1.10 10.02
N ILE A 18 12.89 -0.10 9.17
CA ILE A 18 12.58 1.26 9.62
C ILE A 18 11.31 1.27 10.46
N LEU A 19 10.24 0.61 10.02
CA LEU A 19 8.97 0.52 10.73
C LEU A 19 9.11 -0.19 12.08
N GLU A 20 9.87 -1.28 12.11
CA GLU A 20 10.16 -2.05 13.35
C GLU A 20 10.92 -1.21 14.37
N GLN A 21 12.02 -0.55 13.96
CA GLN A 21 12.83 0.32 14.83
C GLN A 21 12.02 1.44 15.46
N ARG A 22 10.99 1.95 14.78
CA ARG A 22 10.13 3.03 15.23
C ARG A 22 8.81 2.57 15.83
N GLN A 23 8.58 1.25 15.89
CA GLN A 23 7.34 0.64 16.39
C GLN A 23 6.07 1.16 15.70
N VAL A 24 6.16 1.45 14.39
CA VAL A 24 5.08 1.97 13.57
C VAL A 24 4.45 0.85 12.75
N LYS A 25 3.11 0.81 12.71
CA LYS A 25 2.35 -0.06 11.82
C LYS A 25 1.93 0.69 10.57
N ALA A 26 1.78 -0.04 9.48
CA ALA A 26 1.39 0.48 8.17
C ALA A 26 0.48 -0.51 7.44
N THR A 27 -0.15 -0.04 6.36
CA THR A 27 -0.95 -0.88 5.46
C THR A 27 -0.22 -1.03 4.12
N PHE A 28 -0.04 -2.27 3.67
CA PHE A 28 0.61 -2.61 2.42
C PHE A 28 -0.44 -3.07 1.39
N PHE A 29 -0.65 -2.27 0.36
CA PHE A 29 -1.49 -2.61 -0.79
C PHE A 29 -0.64 -3.35 -1.82
N MET A 30 -0.72 -4.69 -1.79
CA MET A 30 0.18 -5.55 -2.56
C MET A 30 -0.39 -5.94 -3.91
N VAL A 31 0.46 -5.94 -4.93
CA VAL A 31 0.20 -6.66 -6.19
C VAL A 31 0.41 -8.15 -5.95
N ALA A 32 -0.64 -8.94 -6.13
CA ALA A 32 -0.61 -10.35 -5.73
C ALA A 32 0.42 -11.18 -6.52
N GLU A 33 0.72 -10.85 -7.79
CA GLU A 33 1.82 -11.49 -8.53
C GLU A 33 3.20 -11.19 -7.94
N ASN A 34 3.39 -10.02 -7.33
CA ASN A 34 4.63 -9.71 -6.62
C ASN A 34 4.70 -10.47 -5.30
N ALA A 35 3.56 -10.57 -4.59
CA ALA A 35 3.45 -11.38 -3.38
C ALA A 35 3.76 -12.87 -3.62
N GLU A 36 3.33 -13.45 -4.74
CA GLU A 36 3.68 -14.84 -5.12
C GLU A 36 5.17 -15.06 -5.38
N LYS A 37 5.87 -14.03 -5.86
CA LYS A 37 7.33 -14.09 -6.07
C LYS A 37 8.13 -13.97 -4.77
N HIS A 38 7.57 -13.33 -3.75
CA HIS A 38 8.22 -13.02 -2.48
C HIS A 38 7.35 -13.39 -1.27
N PRO A 39 6.92 -14.67 -1.16
CA PRO A 39 6.03 -15.13 -0.09
C PRO A 39 6.64 -14.96 1.31
N GLU A 40 7.96 -15.00 1.44
CA GLU A 40 8.69 -14.77 2.67
C GLU A 40 8.52 -13.32 3.17
N LEU A 41 8.47 -12.34 2.27
CA LEU A 41 8.22 -10.94 2.63
C LEU A 41 6.78 -10.73 3.07
N VAL A 42 5.82 -11.36 2.41
CA VAL A 42 4.41 -11.32 2.83
C VAL A 42 4.25 -11.87 4.26
N ALA A 43 4.85 -13.02 4.54
CA ALA A 43 4.84 -13.61 5.87
C ALA A 43 5.50 -12.71 6.92
N LYS A 44 6.61 -12.06 6.58
CA LYS A 44 7.33 -11.12 7.46
C LYS A 44 6.49 -9.88 7.76
N ILE A 45 5.85 -9.27 6.74
CA ILE A 45 4.94 -8.13 6.91
C ILE A 45 3.80 -8.48 7.86
N ALA A 46 3.17 -9.66 7.66
CA ALA A 46 2.10 -10.15 8.52
C ALA A 46 2.57 -10.40 9.95
N ALA A 47 3.73 -11.08 10.12
CA ALA A 47 4.30 -11.41 11.43
C ALA A 47 4.68 -10.17 12.25
N GLN A 48 5.09 -9.08 11.58
CA GLN A 48 5.36 -7.80 12.22
C GLN A 48 4.07 -7.01 12.55
N GLY A 49 2.88 -7.55 12.24
CA GLY A 49 1.59 -6.95 12.58
C GLY A 49 1.20 -5.77 11.69
N HIS A 50 1.73 -5.69 10.48
CA HIS A 50 1.24 -4.77 9.46
C HIS A 50 -0.02 -5.31 8.81
N GLU A 51 -0.84 -4.41 8.28
CA GLU A 51 -2.02 -4.76 7.52
C GLU A 51 -1.68 -5.03 6.07
N ILE A 52 -2.23 -6.11 5.51
CA ILE A 52 -2.10 -6.45 4.10
C ILE A 52 -3.43 -6.21 3.41
N ALA A 53 -3.37 -5.52 2.29
CA ALA A 53 -4.49 -5.16 1.45
C ALA A 53 -4.19 -5.47 -0.02
N LEU A 54 -5.22 -5.53 -0.85
CA LEU A 54 -5.10 -5.88 -2.26
C LEU A 54 -4.81 -4.65 -3.13
N HIS A 55 -3.81 -4.76 -4.03
CA HIS A 55 -3.56 -3.80 -5.13
C HIS A 55 -3.70 -4.49 -6.49
N ALA A 56 -4.75 -5.29 -6.65
CA ALA A 56 -5.03 -6.16 -7.79
C ALA A 56 -4.13 -7.42 -7.88
N LEU A 57 -4.51 -8.35 -8.77
CA LEU A 57 -3.66 -9.50 -9.12
C LEU A 57 -2.45 -9.03 -9.92
N LYS A 58 -2.74 -8.21 -10.95
CA LYS A 58 -1.74 -7.59 -11.85
C LYS A 58 -2.04 -6.11 -11.92
N HIS A 59 -1.10 -5.26 -11.77
CA HIS A 59 -1.27 -3.81 -11.78
C HIS A 59 -1.85 -3.28 -13.12
N ARG A 60 -3.12 -3.67 -13.42
CA ARG A 60 -3.86 -3.27 -14.65
C ARG A 60 -4.85 -2.15 -14.34
N ASP A 61 -5.10 -1.30 -15.32
CA ASP A 61 -6.14 -0.27 -15.26
C ASP A 61 -7.53 -0.93 -15.25
N PHE A 62 -8.21 -0.88 -14.11
CA PHE A 62 -9.50 -1.53 -13.89
C PHE A 62 -10.63 -0.94 -14.75
N LEU A 63 -10.53 0.34 -15.15
CA LEU A 63 -11.51 0.95 -16.04
C LEU A 63 -11.48 0.37 -17.47
N LYS A 64 -10.39 -0.31 -17.83
CA LYS A 64 -10.24 -0.97 -19.14
C LYS A 64 -10.60 -2.46 -19.12
N LEU A 65 -10.97 -2.99 -17.96
CA LEU A 65 -11.33 -4.39 -17.78
C LEU A 65 -12.84 -4.58 -17.85
N SER A 66 -13.28 -5.66 -18.49
CA SER A 66 -14.65 -6.12 -18.36
C SER A 66 -14.96 -6.53 -16.92
N LEU A 67 -16.25 -6.52 -16.54
CA LEU A 67 -16.67 -6.94 -15.20
C LEU A 67 -16.19 -8.35 -14.84
N ALA A 68 -16.20 -9.27 -15.81
CA ALA A 68 -15.71 -10.64 -15.61
C ALA A 68 -14.20 -10.68 -15.32
N GLU A 69 -13.40 -9.84 -16.01
CA GLU A 69 -11.97 -9.72 -15.76
C GLU A 69 -11.68 -9.07 -14.42
N GLN A 70 -12.41 -8.01 -14.04
CA GLN A 70 -12.32 -7.38 -12.73
C GLN A 70 -12.58 -8.40 -11.62
N GLN A 71 -13.67 -9.15 -11.72
CA GLN A 71 -14.07 -10.18 -10.75
C GLN A 71 -13.01 -11.27 -10.62
N LYS A 72 -12.47 -11.76 -11.75
CA LYS A 72 -11.41 -12.77 -11.78
C LYS A 72 -10.11 -12.26 -11.15
N ASP A 73 -9.71 -11.05 -11.47
CA ASP A 73 -8.51 -10.41 -10.93
C ASP A 73 -8.60 -10.24 -9.41
N ILE A 74 -9.69 -9.66 -8.93
CA ILE A 74 -9.95 -9.44 -7.50
C ILE A 74 -9.99 -10.75 -6.73
N ALA A 75 -10.78 -11.73 -7.19
CA ALA A 75 -10.93 -13.00 -6.49
C ALA A 75 -9.62 -13.80 -6.43
N ALA A 76 -8.84 -13.79 -7.51
CA ALA A 76 -7.54 -14.45 -7.55
C ALA A 76 -6.53 -13.76 -6.62
N GLY A 77 -6.39 -12.43 -6.74
CA GLY A 77 -5.47 -11.66 -5.92
C GLY A 77 -5.78 -11.78 -4.42
N LYS A 78 -7.05 -11.63 -4.04
CA LYS A 78 -7.49 -11.80 -2.65
C LYS A 78 -7.10 -13.17 -2.10
N ARG A 79 -7.44 -14.25 -2.82
CA ARG A 79 -7.13 -15.62 -2.40
C ARG A 79 -5.63 -15.85 -2.20
N ILE A 80 -4.80 -15.30 -3.07
CA ILE A 80 -3.34 -15.40 -2.97
C ILE A 80 -2.86 -14.72 -1.69
N LEU A 81 -3.24 -13.48 -1.46
CA LEU A 81 -2.81 -12.71 -0.30
C LEU A 81 -3.30 -13.34 1.01
N GLU A 82 -4.56 -13.79 1.08
CA GLU A 82 -5.11 -14.49 2.26
C GLU A 82 -4.32 -15.77 2.56
N LYS A 83 -3.97 -16.54 1.52
CA LYS A 83 -3.17 -17.77 1.67
C LYS A 83 -1.77 -17.50 2.19
N LEU A 84 -1.10 -16.45 1.66
CA LEU A 84 0.29 -16.15 2.00
C LEU A 84 0.43 -15.46 3.36
N SER A 85 -0.50 -14.59 3.69
CA SER A 85 -0.44 -13.77 4.91
C SER A 85 -1.12 -14.39 6.12
N GLY A 86 -2.10 -15.29 5.91
CA GLY A 86 -3.02 -15.75 6.95
C GLY A 86 -4.00 -14.68 7.42
N GLN A 87 -3.98 -13.48 6.85
CA GLN A 87 -4.91 -12.39 7.17
C GLN A 87 -6.14 -12.45 6.27
N LYS A 88 -7.30 -12.01 6.77
CA LYS A 88 -8.48 -11.76 5.95
C LYS A 88 -8.29 -10.42 5.19
N ILE A 89 -8.37 -10.45 3.88
CA ILE A 89 -8.25 -9.25 3.06
C ILE A 89 -9.61 -8.57 2.91
N THR A 90 -9.71 -7.35 3.41
CA THR A 90 -10.96 -6.55 3.45
C THR A 90 -10.86 -5.24 2.69
N LEU A 91 -9.64 -4.81 2.34
CA LEU A 91 -9.36 -3.56 1.65
C LEU A 91 -8.74 -3.80 0.28
N MET A 92 -9.07 -2.95 -0.66
CA MET A 92 -8.41 -2.87 -1.96
C MET A 92 -8.19 -1.42 -2.36
N ARG A 93 -7.02 -1.15 -2.91
CA ARG A 93 -6.75 0.08 -3.66
C ARG A 93 -6.66 -0.28 -5.15
N PRO A 94 -7.59 0.19 -5.98
CA PRO A 94 -7.48 -0.04 -7.43
C PRO A 94 -6.19 0.61 -7.96
N PRO A 95 -5.49 -0.02 -8.93
CA PRO A 95 -4.32 0.57 -9.57
C PRO A 95 -4.57 2.00 -10.06
N HIS A 96 -3.60 2.90 -9.83
CA HIS A 96 -3.70 4.34 -10.09
C HIS A 96 -4.82 5.06 -9.31
N GLY A 97 -5.53 4.40 -8.41
CA GLY A 97 -6.73 4.91 -7.76
C GLY A 97 -7.94 5.01 -8.70
N PHE A 98 -7.87 4.47 -9.90
CA PHE A 98 -8.92 4.54 -10.92
C PHE A 98 -10.11 3.65 -10.57
N ARG A 99 -11.26 4.27 -10.42
CA ARG A 99 -12.51 3.61 -10.04
C ARG A 99 -13.72 4.33 -10.61
N ASP A 100 -14.72 3.56 -10.96
CA ASP A 100 -16.09 3.99 -11.26
C ASP A 100 -17.06 3.19 -10.38
N TRP A 101 -18.35 3.38 -10.60
CA TRP A 101 -19.38 2.65 -9.86
C TRP A 101 -19.33 1.14 -10.09
N ALA A 102 -18.93 0.69 -11.28
CA ALA A 102 -18.82 -0.73 -11.60
C ALA A 102 -17.67 -1.40 -10.84
N VAL A 103 -16.53 -0.72 -10.73
CA VAL A 103 -15.39 -1.17 -9.90
C VAL A 103 -15.79 -1.24 -8.44
N ILE A 104 -16.44 -0.20 -7.90
CA ILE A 104 -16.88 -0.17 -6.49
C ILE A 104 -17.87 -1.30 -6.19
N ASP A 105 -18.87 -1.50 -7.04
CA ASP A 105 -19.86 -2.59 -6.89
C ASP A 105 -19.17 -3.97 -6.93
N THR A 106 -18.22 -4.15 -7.85
CA THR A 106 -17.45 -5.40 -7.94
C THR A 106 -16.63 -5.65 -6.67
N LEU A 107 -15.99 -4.63 -6.10
CA LEU A 107 -15.27 -4.74 -4.83
C LEU A 107 -16.21 -5.14 -3.68
N GLN A 108 -17.33 -4.45 -3.53
CA GLN A 108 -18.32 -4.74 -2.49
C GLN A 108 -18.85 -6.16 -2.56
N LYS A 109 -19.16 -6.67 -3.77
CA LYS A 109 -19.57 -8.07 -3.99
C LYS A 109 -18.51 -9.09 -3.60
N ASN A 110 -17.24 -8.70 -3.57
CA ASN A 110 -16.12 -9.53 -3.09
C ASN A 110 -15.78 -9.28 -1.62
N GLY A 111 -16.58 -8.50 -0.89
CA GLY A 111 -16.36 -8.16 0.52
C GLY A 111 -15.14 -7.27 0.73
N LEU A 112 -14.86 -6.38 -0.23
CA LEU A 112 -13.74 -5.44 -0.18
C LEU A 112 -14.24 -4.00 -0.15
N THR A 113 -13.56 -3.17 0.62
CA THR A 113 -13.74 -1.72 0.66
C THR A 113 -12.65 -1.06 -0.19
N ALA A 114 -13.05 -0.14 -1.08
CA ALA A 114 -12.10 0.66 -1.85
C ALA A 114 -11.47 1.73 -0.97
N VAL A 115 -10.15 1.82 -1.00
CA VAL A 115 -9.37 2.82 -0.24
C VAL A 115 -8.41 3.55 -1.16
N ASN A 116 -8.55 4.88 -1.26
CA ASN A 116 -7.56 5.72 -1.90
C ASN A 116 -6.69 6.40 -0.83
N TRP A 117 -6.28 7.62 -1.08
CA TRP A 117 -5.40 8.43 -0.23
C TRP A 117 -5.92 9.86 -0.12
N SER A 118 -5.42 10.58 0.83
CA SER A 118 -5.64 12.02 1.00
C SER A 118 -4.35 12.84 0.90
N VAL A 119 -3.19 12.19 0.99
CA VAL A 119 -1.86 12.82 0.86
C VAL A 119 -1.06 12.09 -0.22
N ILE A 120 -0.56 12.83 -1.21
CA ILE A 120 0.12 12.30 -2.41
C ILE A 120 1.44 13.04 -2.67
N PRO A 121 2.59 12.54 -2.19
CA PRO A 121 3.90 13.17 -2.39
C PRO A 121 4.49 12.95 -3.79
N ARG A 122 3.93 12.03 -4.58
CA ARG A 122 4.45 11.60 -5.89
C ARG A 122 5.89 11.06 -5.80
N ASP A 123 6.14 10.24 -4.80
CA ASP A 123 7.42 9.60 -4.53
C ASP A 123 7.95 8.77 -5.71
N TRP A 124 7.05 8.18 -6.51
CA TRP A 124 7.42 7.41 -7.72
C TRP A 124 8.16 8.20 -8.79
N THR A 125 8.18 9.53 -8.70
CA THR A 125 8.94 10.40 -9.62
C THR A 125 10.38 10.62 -9.21
N ASN A 126 10.81 10.05 -8.07
CA ASN A 126 12.13 10.23 -7.46
C ASN A 126 12.56 11.70 -7.38
N PRO A 127 11.79 12.55 -6.68
CA PRO A 127 12.01 14.01 -6.66
C PRO A 127 13.03 14.46 -5.61
N GLY A 128 13.61 13.50 -4.87
CA GLY A 128 14.47 13.76 -3.71
C GLY A 128 13.73 13.62 -2.37
N VAL A 129 14.46 13.15 -1.36
CA VAL A 129 13.94 12.88 -0.01
C VAL A 129 13.23 14.09 0.61
N SER A 130 13.88 15.27 0.56
CA SER A 130 13.30 16.51 1.12
C SER A 130 11.98 16.87 0.46
N VAL A 131 11.89 16.75 -0.87
CA VAL A 131 10.68 17.07 -1.62
C VAL A 131 9.52 16.13 -1.28
N ILE A 132 9.79 14.84 -1.08
CA ILE A 132 8.78 13.88 -0.61
C ILE A 132 8.25 14.29 0.76
N VAL A 133 9.17 14.60 1.69
CA VAL A 133 8.82 15.02 3.06
C VAL A 133 8.00 16.31 3.02
N ASP A 134 8.46 17.34 2.33
CA ASP A 134 7.80 18.65 2.28
C ASP A 134 6.38 18.54 1.71
N ARG A 135 6.20 17.79 0.61
CA ARG A 135 4.88 17.55 0.02
C ARG A 135 3.91 16.83 0.95
N ILE A 136 4.41 15.94 1.81
CA ILE A 136 3.58 15.29 2.83
C ILE A 136 3.18 16.30 3.90
N MET A 137 4.14 17.05 4.42
CA MET A 137 3.89 18.04 5.48
C MET A 137 2.91 19.13 5.04
N GLU A 138 2.98 19.58 3.79
CA GLU A 138 2.05 20.59 3.22
C GLU A 138 0.60 20.09 3.10
N GLN A 139 0.39 18.77 2.92
CA GLN A 139 -0.93 18.17 2.72
C GLN A 139 -1.48 17.52 4.00
N LEU A 140 -0.67 17.48 5.06
CA LEU A 140 -0.98 16.71 6.27
C LEU A 140 -2.21 17.22 7.00
N HIS A 141 -3.03 16.30 7.50
CA HIS A 141 -4.18 16.56 8.33
C HIS A 141 -4.49 15.35 9.24
N PRO A 142 -5.21 15.50 10.35
CA PRO A 142 -5.67 14.37 11.14
C PRO A 142 -6.49 13.38 10.30
N GLY A 143 -6.19 12.07 10.44
CA GLY A 143 -6.83 11.02 9.64
C GLY A 143 -6.28 10.88 8.23
N ALA A 144 -5.13 11.49 7.92
CA ALA A 144 -4.50 11.38 6.60
C ALA A 144 -4.11 9.94 6.24
N ILE A 145 -4.41 9.54 5.00
CA ILE A 145 -3.91 8.33 4.37
C ILE A 145 -2.82 8.75 3.36
N ILE A 146 -1.58 8.45 3.69
CA ILE A 146 -0.41 8.86 2.91
C ILE A 146 -0.06 7.76 1.91
N LEU A 147 -0.06 8.09 0.61
CA LEU A 147 0.36 7.20 -0.48
C LEU A 147 1.87 7.24 -0.64
N LEU A 148 2.50 6.09 -0.52
CA LEU A 148 3.91 5.82 -0.84
C LEU A 148 4.01 4.51 -1.62
N HIS A 149 5.21 4.18 -2.11
CA HIS A 149 5.45 2.95 -2.86
C HIS A 149 6.69 2.22 -2.32
N ASP A 150 6.57 0.91 -2.09
CA ASP A 150 7.69 0.02 -1.75
C ASP A 150 8.04 -0.96 -2.89
N GLY A 151 7.29 -0.88 -3.97
CA GLY A 151 7.48 -1.66 -5.18
C GLY A 151 7.26 -0.86 -6.44
N ASP A 152 7.13 -1.58 -7.55
CA ASP A 152 6.77 -1.01 -8.84
C ASP A 152 5.83 -1.96 -9.58
N SER A 153 5.13 -1.43 -10.58
CA SER A 153 4.35 -2.28 -11.46
C SER A 153 5.27 -3.32 -12.11
N PRO A 154 4.79 -4.53 -12.45
CA PRO A 154 5.64 -5.62 -12.96
C PRO A 154 6.46 -5.29 -14.21
N LYS A 155 6.25 -4.14 -14.82
CA LYS A 155 6.89 -3.71 -16.07
C LYS A 155 8.02 -2.69 -15.89
N TYR A 156 8.19 -2.11 -14.71
CA TYR A 156 9.17 -1.06 -14.46
C TYR A 156 9.99 -1.38 -13.21
N VAL A 157 11.29 -1.13 -13.29
CA VAL A 157 12.20 -1.25 -12.15
C VAL A 157 12.70 0.16 -11.83
N ALA A 158 11.93 0.91 -11.06
CA ALA A 158 12.37 2.20 -10.55
C ALA A 158 12.96 2.05 -9.15
N SER A 159 13.95 2.89 -8.82
CA SER A 159 14.46 2.96 -7.44
C SER A 159 13.38 3.47 -6.50
N ARG A 160 13.35 2.93 -5.28
CA ARG A 160 12.52 3.39 -4.16
C ARG A 160 13.37 3.87 -2.99
N GLU A 161 14.68 4.02 -3.20
CA GLU A 161 15.61 4.46 -2.16
C GLU A 161 15.20 5.78 -1.52
N GLU A 162 14.80 6.77 -2.32
CA GLU A 162 14.34 8.07 -1.82
C GLU A 162 13.09 7.94 -0.97
N THR A 163 12.13 7.10 -1.39
CA THR A 163 10.92 6.80 -0.61
C THR A 163 11.29 6.18 0.73
N ILE A 164 12.14 5.14 0.73
CA ILE A 164 12.55 4.44 1.96
C ILE A 164 13.29 5.40 2.91
N GLN A 165 14.20 6.21 2.39
CA GLN A 165 14.90 7.23 3.20
C GLN A 165 13.92 8.28 3.76
N ALA A 166 12.96 8.73 2.95
CA ALA A 166 11.96 9.71 3.37
C ALA A 166 11.07 9.17 4.51
N VAL A 167 10.70 7.88 4.50
CA VAL A 167 9.85 7.28 5.54
C VAL A 167 10.41 7.48 6.94
N SER A 168 11.71 7.31 7.11
CA SER A 168 12.40 7.54 8.38
C SER A 168 12.18 8.97 8.89
N VAL A 169 12.39 9.96 8.02
CA VAL A 169 12.23 11.38 8.34
C VAL A 169 10.77 11.74 8.62
N ILE A 170 9.84 11.19 7.80
CA ILE A 170 8.40 11.40 7.95
C ILE A 170 7.93 10.91 9.32
N ILE A 171 8.31 9.69 9.72
CA ILE A 171 7.89 9.14 11.01
C ILE A 171 8.41 10.02 12.15
N ASP A 172 9.69 10.38 12.12
CA ASP A 172 10.31 11.18 13.19
C ASP A 172 9.62 12.56 13.32
N LYS A 173 9.34 13.24 12.20
CA LYS A 173 8.63 14.53 12.19
C LYS A 173 7.20 14.41 12.71
N LEU A 174 6.44 13.44 12.21
CA LEU A 174 5.02 13.28 12.58
C LEU A 174 4.87 12.86 14.04
N CYS A 175 5.75 12.01 14.57
CA CYS A 175 5.78 11.71 15.99
C CYS A 175 6.07 12.96 16.84
N ALA A 176 6.99 13.81 16.41
CA ALA A 176 7.29 15.07 17.11
C ALA A 176 6.10 16.05 17.12
N GLU A 177 5.24 16.00 16.11
CA GLU A 177 4.00 16.77 16.01
C GLU A 177 2.80 16.10 16.74
N GLY A 178 3.02 14.95 17.38
CA GLY A 178 1.99 14.25 18.16
C GLY A 178 1.07 13.34 17.36
N TYR A 179 1.39 13.04 16.10
CA TYR A 179 0.65 12.05 15.31
C TYR A 179 0.95 10.62 15.75
N ASN A 180 -0.08 9.78 15.70
CA ASN A 180 0.04 8.35 15.91
C ASN A 180 -0.23 7.61 14.59
N PHE A 181 0.56 6.58 14.33
CA PHE A 181 0.42 5.75 13.15
C PHE A 181 -0.48 4.55 13.45
N VAL A 182 -1.46 4.33 12.58
CA VAL A 182 -2.39 3.21 12.66
C VAL A 182 -2.56 2.60 11.26
N THR A 183 -3.06 1.37 11.19
CA THR A 183 -3.47 0.76 9.91
C THR A 183 -4.74 1.40 9.39
N VAL A 184 -5.09 1.17 8.12
CA VAL A 184 -6.30 1.74 7.53
C VAL A 184 -7.56 1.19 8.20
N ASN A 185 -7.62 -0.12 8.51
CA ASN A 185 -8.76 -0.68 9.21
C ASN A 185 -8.91 -0.09 10.63
N GLU A 186 -7.82 0.14 11.36
CA GLU A 186 -7.86 0.81 12.66
C GLU A 186 -8.33 2.27 12.54
N LEU A 187 -7.92 2.98 11.48
CA LEU A 187 -8.38 4.34 11.21
C LEU A 187 -9.88 4.41 10.95
N MET A 188 -10.43 3.43 10.22
CA MET A 188 -11.86 3.38 9.85
C MET A 188 -12.77 2.99 11.03
N GLN A 189 -12.22 2.50 12.14
CA GLN A 189 -12.97 2.14 13.35
C GLN A 189 -13.09 3.28 14.37
N LYS A 190 -12.38 4.37 14.14
CA LYS A 190 -12.38 5.59 14.99
C LYS A 190 -13.38 6.61 14.50
#